data_49492ce7f1c349f2a8095ed256de7f29
#
_entry.id   49492ce7f1c349f2a8095ed256de7f29
#
_cell.length_a   1.000
_cell.length_b   1.000
_cell.length_c   1.000
_cell.angle_alpha   90.00
_cell.angle_beta   90.00
_cell.angle_gamma   90.00
#
_symmetry.space_group_name_H-M   'P 1'
#
loop_
_entity.id
_entity.type
_entity.pdbx_description
1 polymer ?
#
loop_
_entity_poly.entity_id
_entity_poly.type
_entity_poly.pdbx_seq_one_letter_code
_entity_poly.pdbx_strand_id
1 'polypeptide(L)'
;MEAILYVSHGSRIAAACYEAARFVEQCKAAIDIPIQELCFVELAEPDIVTGVDRCVAQGATRIIVVPLLLLSAGHAKHDIPAALELAKQRHPSLEIVCGTPFGVHEAMIDIIIDRIGEHPTPLDNESMILLIGRGSSDPDTKRDITAIARLLKEKTNVPHVDICFLAATHPTLDEGLEQANASIYRHVFVVPYLLFTGVLMKTIERKLEALPVSHQQWHLCSYLGYHPRLVTLIQDQVLSLSLAKKGA
;
A
#
# COMPACT_ATOMS: atom_id res chain seq x y z
N MET A 1 -5.20 -8.32 -27.69
CA MET A 1 -4.78 -6.99 -27.15
C MET A 1 -4.32 -7.21 -25.71
N GLU A 2 -3.36 -6.40 -25.23
CA GLU A 2 -2.93 -6.41 -23.83
C GLU A 2 -3.81 -5.46 -23.01
N ALA A 3 -4.11 -5.85 -21.77
CA ALA A 3 -4.88 -5.06 -20.82
C ALA A 3 -4.20 -5.03 -19.46
N ILE A 4 -4.52 -4.03 -18.63
CA ILE A 4 -4.14 -3.97 -17.22
C ILE A 4 -5.39 -4.11 -16.36
N LEU A 5 -5.32 -4.97 -15.36
CA LEU A 5 -6.31 -5.07 -14.30
C LEU A 5 -5.68 -4.67 -12.96
N TYR A 6 -6.01 -3.48 -12.49
CA TYR A 6 -5.61 -3.01 -11.16
C TYR A 6 -6.48 -3.66 -10.10
N VAL A 7 -5.88 -4.29 -9.11
CA VAL A 7 -6.59 -4.99 -8.03
C VAL A 7 -6.32 -4.28 -6.71
N SER A 8 -7.29 -3.51 -6.24
CA SER A 8 -7.23 -2.84 -4.93
C SER A 8 -7.92 -3.68 -3.86
N HIS A 9 -7.63 -3.40 -2.59
CA HIS A 9 -8.23 -4.14 -1.48
C HIS A 9 -9.77 -4.06 -1.49
N GLY A 10 -10.29 -2.86 -1.71
CA GLY A 10 -11.70 -2.53 -1.52
C GLY A 10 -12.00 -2.02 -0.10
N SER A 11 -13.16 -1.40 0.05
CA SER A 11 -13.58 -0.82 1.33
C SER A 11 -15.08 -0.58 1.34
N ARG A 12 -15.71 -0.68 2.52
CA ARG A 12 -17.08 -0.19 2.75
C ARG A 12 -17.17 1.34 2.80
N ILE A 13 -16.03 2.02 2.87
CA ILE A 13 -15.93 3.48 2.84
C ILE A 13 -15.78 3.93 1.39
N ALA A 14 -16.80 4.57 0.84
CA ALA A 14 -16.79 5.03 -0.54
C ALA A 14 -15.60 5.94 -0.88
N ALA A 15 -15.17 6.80 0.06
CA ALA A 15 -14.01 7.65 -0.11
C ALA A 15 -12.72 6.87 -0.41
N ALA A 16 -12.50 5.72 0.23
CA ALA A 16 -11.31 4.89 0.00
C ALA A 16 -11.33 4.26 -1.40
N CYS A 17 -12.49 3.77 -1.86
CA CYS A 17 -12.65 3.25 -3.22
C CYS A 17 -12.49 4.36 -4.27
N TYR A 18 -12.99 5.56 -3.99
CA TYR A 18 -12.81 6.74 -4.84
C TYR A 18 -11.34 7.14 -4.95
N GLU A 19 -10.58 7.10 -3.86
CA GLU A 19 -9.13 7.35 -3.89
C GLU A 19 -8.38 6.32 -4.72
N ALA A 20 -8.73 5.03 -4.57
CA ALA A 20 -8.13 3.99 -5.42
C ALA A 20 -8.44 4.24 -6.91
N ALA A 21 -9.68 4.61 -7.24
CA ALA A 21 -10.06 4.94 -8.61
C ALA A 21 -9.29 6.15 -9.14
N ARG A 22 -9.19 7.22 -8.35
CA ARG A 22 -8.39 8.42 -8.74
C ARG A 22 -6.91 8.10 -8.95
N PHE A 23 -6.34 7.24 -8.11
CA PHE A 23 -4.96 6.80 -8.29
C PHE A 23 -4.80 5.99 -9.59
N VAL A 24 -5.76 5.10 -9.89
CA VAL A 24 -5.75 4.34 -11.15
C VAL A 24 -5.88 5.26 -12.37
N GLU A 25 -6.65 6.35 -12.31
CA GLU A 25 -6.68 7.34 -13.39
C GLU A 25 -5.31 8.01 -13.63
N GLN A 26 -4.51 8.23 -12.60
CA GLN A 26 -3.12 8.70 -12.77
C GLN A 26 -2.25 7.63 -13.46
N CYS A 27 -2.41 6.36 -13.10
CA CYS A 27 -1.71 5.25 -13.76
C CYS A 27 -2.13 5.13 -15.23
N LYS A 28 -3.44 5.23 -15.54
CA LYS A 28 -3.96 5.21 -16.92
C LYS A 28 -3.37 6.31 -17.78
N ALA A 29 -3.23 7.51 -17.22
CA ALA A 29 -2.61 8.64 -17.94
C ALA A 29 -1.11 8.45 -18.22
N ALA A 30 -0.44 7.62 -17.41
CA ALA A 30 1.00 7.41 -17.48
C ALA A 30 1.40 6.14 -18.25
N ILE A 31 0.47 5.21 -18.51
CA ILE A 31 0.75 3.91 -19.15
C ILE A 31 -0.07 3.79 -20.43
N ASP A 32 0.63 3.65 -21.56
CA ASP A 32 0.02 3.56 -22.90
C ASP A 32 -0.43 2.11 -23.21
N ILE A 33 -1.42 1.63 -22.46
CA ILE A 33 -2.17 0.38 -22.73
C ILE A 33 -3.65 0.75 -22.77
N PRO A 34 -4.38 0.45 -23.87
CA PRO A 34 -5.71 1.02 -24.11
C PRO A 34 -6.80 0.43 -23.19
N ILE A 35 -6.64 -0.80 -22.71
CA ILE A 35 -7.62 -1.45 -21.84
C ILE A 35 -7.05 -1.46 -20.42
N GLN A 36 -7.66 -0.69 -19.52
CA GLN A 36 -7.23 -0.59 -18.12
C GLN A 36 -8.45 -0.53 -17.22
N GLU A 37 -8.62 -1.54 -16.37
CA GLU A 37 -9.76 -1.68 -15.47
C GLU A 37 -9.32 -1.71 -14.01
N LEU A 38 -10.18 -1.24 -13.11
CA LEU A 38 -10.02 -1.35 -11.67
C LEU A 38 -11.03 -2.35 -11.12
N CYS A 39 -10.57 -3.24 -10.24
CA CYS A 39 -11.42 -4.13 -9.45
C CYS A 39 -10.94 -4.21 -8.00
N PHE A 40 -11.71 -4.90 -7.17
CA PHE A 40 -11.44 -5.00 -5.75
C PHE A 40 -11.40 -6.48 -5.32
N VAL A 41 -10.58 -6.76 -4.30
CA VAL A 41 -10.50 -8.10 -3.70
C VAL A 41 -11.76 -8.41 -2.93
N GLU A 42 -12.27 -7.43 -2.15
CA GLU A 42 -13.44 -7.57 -1.30
C GLU A 42 -14.14 -6.22 -1.04
N LEU A 43 -15.32 -6.25 -0.45
CA LEU A 43 -16.05 -5.08 0.11
C LEU A 43 -16.43 -3.99 -0.89
N ALA A 44 -16.15 -4.14 -2.17
CA ALA A 44 -16.51 -3.19 -3.24
C ALA A 44 -16.61 -3.90 -4.59
N GLU A 45 -17.27 -3.24 -5.54
CA GLU A 45 -17.48 -3.72 -6.91
C GLU A 45 -16.72 -2.83 -7.91
N PRO A 46 -16.31 -3.40 -9.06
CA PRO A 46 -16.39 -4.81 -9.45
C PRO A 46 -15.40 -5.69 -8.71
N ASP A 47 -15.73 -6.99 -8.54
CA ASP A 47 -14.78 -7.99 -8.09
C ASP A 47 -13.74 -8.35 -9.19
N ILE A 48 -12.76 -9.19 -8.85
CA ILE A 48 -11.66 -9.56 -9.76
C ILE A 48 -12.20 -10.27 -11.00
N VAL A 49 -13.13 -11.21 -10.85
CA VAL A 49 -13.67 -11.98 -11.97
C VAL A 49 -14.44 -11.08 -12.94
N THR A 50 -15.28 -10.19 -12.40
CA THR A 50 -15.99 -9.18 -13.19
C THR A 50 -15.01 -8.20 -13.87
N GLY A 51 -13.91 -7.84 -13.21
CA GLY A 51 -12.85 -7.02 -13.80
C GLY A 51 -12.19 -7.68 -15.01
N VAL A 52 -11.90 -8.98 -14.90
CA VAL A 52 -11.39 -9.79 -16.03
C VAL A 52 -12.43 -9.85 -17.16
N ASP A 53 -13.69 -10.13 -16.84
CA ASP A 53 -14.78 -10.19 -17.84
C ASP A 53 -14.90 -8.86 -18.61
N ARG A 54 -14.74 -7.71 -17.94
CA ARG A 54 -14.73 -6.38 -18.59
C ARG A 54 -13.54 -6.19 -19.52
N CYS A 55 -12.34 -6.62 -19.14
CA CYS A 55 -11.17 -6.57 -20.01
C CYS A 55 -11.38 -7.43 -21.27
N VAL A 56 -11.90 -8.65 -21.11
CA VAL A 56 -12.18 -9.56 -22.23
C VAL A 56 -13.24 -9.00 -23.15
N ALA A 57 -14.31 -8.42 -22.61
CA ALA A 57 -15.39 -7.77 -23.41
C ALA A 57 -14.85 -6.61 -24.27
N GLN A 58 -13.76 -5.96 -23.86
CA GLN A 58 -13.05 -4.92 -24.63
C GLN A 58 -12.01 -5.50 -25.61
N GLY A 59 -11.89 -6.82 -25.70
CA GLY A 59 -11.00 -7.50 -26.66
C GLY A 59 -9.63 -7.84 -26.10
N ALA A 60 -9.44 -7.88 -24.77
CA ALA A 60 -8.18 -8.35 -24.18
C ALA A 60 -7.97 -9.84 -24.46
N THR A 61 -6.78 -10.18 -24.88
CA THR A 61 -6.28 -11.58 -25.03
C THR A 61 -5.17 -11.88 -24.00
N ARG A 62 -4.64 -10.83 -23.37
CA ARG A 62 -3.66 -10.90 -22.29
C ARG A 62 -3.97 -9.84 -21.25
N ILE A 63 -3.93 -10.20 -19.98
CA ILE A 63 -4.15 -9.28 -18.85
C ILE A 63 -2.93 -9.31 -17.95
N ILE A 64 -2.38 -8.12 -17.68
CA ILE A 64 -1.42 -7.88 -16.62
C ILE A 64 -2.20 -7.45 -15.39
N VAL A 65 -2.20 -8.29 -14.36
CA VAL A 65 -2.83 -8.00 -13.08
C VAL A 65 -1.84 -7.25 -12.20
N VAL A 66 -2.22 -6.08 -11.72
CA VAL A 66 -1.39 -5.20 -10.87
C VAL A 66 -2.03 -5.09 -9.49
N PRO A 67 -1.51 -5.80 -8.47
CA PRO A 67 -1.99 -5.67 -7.10
C PRO A 67 -1.63 -4.31 -6.50
N LEU A 68 -2.63 -3.48 -6.22
CA LEU A 68 -2.47 -2.24 -5.47
C LEU A 68 -2.49 -2.55 -3.97
N LEU A 69 -1.52 -3.34 -3.53
CA LEU A 69 -1.34 -3.82 -2.17
C LEU A 69 0.07 -3.47 -1.69
N LEU A 70 0.18 -3.08 -0.44
CA LEU A 70 1.48 -2.70 0.13
C LEU A 70 2.40 -3.90 0.34
N LEU A 71 1.87 -5.00 0.89
CA LEU A 71 2.66 -6.16 1.28
C LEU A 71 2.00 -7.47 0.84
N SER A 72 2.81 -8.51 0.70
CA SER A 72 2.37 -9.86 0.38
C SER A 72 1.79 -10.54 1.63
N ALA A 73 0.47 -10.44 1.80
CA ALA A 73 -0.29 -11.11 2.86
C ALA A 73 -1.44 -11.94 2.24
N GLY A 74 -2.40 -12.38 3.04
CA GLY A 74 -3.46 -13.30 2.64
C GLY A 74 -4.10 -13.00 1.29
N HIS A 75 -4.50 -11.76 1.04
CA HIS A 75 -5.11 -11.36 -0.24
C HIS A 75 -4.21 -11.61 -1.45
N ALA A 76 -2.93 -11.23 -1.36
CA ALA A 76 -1.98 -11.45 -2.46
C ALA A 76 -1.62 -12.92 -2.64
N LYS A 77 -1.59 -13.71 -1.56
CA LYS A 77 -1.17 -15.12 -1.58
C LYS A 77 -2.29 -16.09 -1.92
N HIS A 78 -3.55 -15.75 -1.60
CA HIS A 78 -4.67 -16.67 -1.68
C HIS A 78 -5.84 -16.11 -2.49
N ASP A 79 -6.38 -14.95 -2.16
CA ASP A 79 -7.65 -14.47 -2.73
C ASP A 79 -7.48 -14.05 -4.20
N ILE A 80 -6.43 -13.29 -4.53
CA ILE A 80 -6.16 -12.91 -5.92
C ILE A 80 -5.88 -14.15 -6.79
N PRO A 81 -4.96 -15.07 -6.43
CA PRO A 81 -4.75 -16.28 -7.22
C PRO A 81 -6.00 -17.13 -7.41
N ALA A 82 -6.83 -17.33 -6.38
CA ALA A 82 -8.06 -18.08 -6.47
C ALA A 82 -9.08 -17.44 -7.42
N ALA A 83 -9.25 -16.10 -7.34
CA ALA A 83 -10.16 -15.39 -8.24
C ALA A 83 -9.67 -15.41 -9.69
N LEU A 84 -8.36 -15.31 -9.93
CA LEU A 84 -7.77 -15.40 -11.26
C LEU A 84 -7.92 -16.80 -11.86
N GLU A 85 -7.83 -17.86 -11.05
CA GLU A 85 -8.09 -19.23 -11.49
C GLU A 85 -9.55 -19.40 -11.94
N LEU A 86 -10.52 -18.86 -11.19
CA LEU A 86 -11.95 -18.85 -11.61
C LEU A 86 -12.15 -18.07 -12.92
N ALA A 87 -11.49 -16.93 -13.07
CA ALA A 87 -11.54 -16.16 -14.31
C ALA A 87 -10.92 -16.93 -15.49
N LYS A 88 -9.82 -17.64 -15.25
CA LYS A 88 -9.17 -18.50 -16.26
C LYS A 88 -10.05 -19.66 -16.73
N GLN A 89 -10.85 -20.24 -15.82
CA GLN A 89 -11.84 -21.27 -16.19
C GLN A 89 -12.95 -20.73 -17.11
N ARG A 90 -13.36 -19.46 -16.94
CA ARG A 90 -14.32 -18.80 -17.83
C ARG A 90 -13.72 -18.43 -19.18
N HIS A 91 -12.43 -18.08 -19.19
CA HIS A 91 -11.71 -17.62 -20.38
C HIS A 91 -10.44 -18.45 -20.60
N PRO A 92 -10.54 -19.73 -21.05
CA PRO A 92 -9.39 -20.65 -21.12
C PRO A 92 -8.25 -20.19 -22.05
N SER A 93 -8.57 -19.41 -23.08
CA SER A 93 -7.58 -18.86 -24.02
C SER A 93 -6.92 -17.56 -23.55
N LEU A 94 -7.40 -16.96 -22.44
CA LEU A 94 -6.86 -15.73 -21.90
C LEU A 94 -5.50 -16.00 -21.24
N GLU A 95 -4.50 -15.22 -21.59
CA GLU A 95 -3.23 -15.17 -20.87
C GLU A 95 -3.35 -14.19 -19.70
N ILE A 96 -3.05 -14.66 -18.49
CA ILE A 96 -3.05 -13.82 -17.29
C ILE A 96 -1.65 -13.88 -16.66
N VAL A 97 -1.06 -12.71 -16.44
CA VAL A 97 0.21 -12.54 -15.74
C VAL A 97 -0.04 -11.65 -14.52
N CYS A 98 0.35 -12.12 -13.35
CA CYS A 98 0.14 -11.37 -12.11
C CYS A 98 1.45 -10.76 -11.62
N GLY A 99 1.43 -9.46 -11.38
CA GLY A 99 2.50 -8.75 -10.70
C GLY A 99 2.51 -9.00 -9.19
N THR A 100 3.43 -8.36 -8.51
CA THR A 100 3.59 -8.45 -7.06
C THR A 100 3.10 -7.18 -6.35
N PRO A 101 2.69 -7.24 -5.09
CA PRO A 101 2.54 -6.06 -4.24
C PRO A 101 3.81 -5.20 -4.22
N PHE A 102 3.71 -3.95 -3.76
CA PHE A 102 4.86 -3.02 -3.69
C PHE A 102 6.03 -3.58 -2.87
N GLY A 103 5.74 -4.29 -1.77
CA GLY A 103 6.74 -5.00 -0.96
C GLY A 103 7.71 -4.07 -0.23
N VAL A 104 8.85 -4.64 0.15
CA VAL A 104 9.98 -3.92 0.73
C VAL A 104 10.84 -3.38 -0.41
N HIS A 105 10.65 -2.11 -0.75
CA HIS A 105 11.30 -1.48 -1.89
C HIS A 105 11.83 -0.09 -1.53
N GLU A 106 13.02 0.30 -2.03
CA GLU A 106 13.62 1.59 -1.71
C GLU A 106 12.73 2.79 -2.04
N ALA A 107 12.02 2.76 -3.18
CA ALA A 107 11.10 3.83 -3.53
C ALA A 107 9.96 4.00 -2.52
N MET A 108 9.55 2.93 -1.81
CA MET A 108 8.57 3.03 -0.72
C MET A 108 9.15 3.76 0.49
N ILE A 109 10.44 3.56 0.76
CA ILE A 109 11.15 4.31 1.82
C ILE A 109 11.25 5.78 1.44
N ASP A 110 11.56 6.09 0.17
CA ASP A 110 11.61 7.47 -0.33
C ASP A 110 10.26 8.17 -0.19
N ILE A 111 9.14 7.48 -0.48
CA ILE A 111 7.79 8.01 -0.27
C ILE A 111 7.56 8.35 1.20
N ILE A 112 7.96 7.47 2.13
CA ILE A 112 7.84 7.74 3.57
C ILE A 112 8.65 8.98 3.94
N ILE A 113 9.90 9.11 3.46
CA ILE A 113 10.76 10.25 3.72
C ILE A 113 10.14 11.55 3.17
N ASP A 114 9.60 11.50 1.95
CA ASP A 114 8.91 12.64 1.33
C ASP A 114 7.69 13.05 2.18
N ARG A 115 6.89 12.07 2.69
CA ARG A 115 5.75 12.35 3.60
C ARG A 115 6.16 12.97 4.94
N ILE A 116 7.27 12.54 5.50
CA ILE A 116 7.84 13.17 6.70
C ILE A 116 8.29 14.60 6.38
N GLY A 117 8.92 14.80 5.23
CA GLY A 117 9.43 16.09 4.76
C GLY A 117 8.33 17.12 4.44
N GLU A 118 7.07 16.70 4.27
CA GLU A 118 5.91 17.62 4.17
C GLU A 118 5.65 18.39 5.48
N HIS A 119 6.16 17.87 6.61
CA HIS A 119 6.00 18.52 7.90
C HIS A 119 7.08 19.60 8.08
N PRO A 120 6.73 20.78 8.67
CA PRO A 120 7.70 21.88 8.85
C PRO A 120 8.80 21.56 9.86
N THR A 121 8.58 20.63 10.79
CA THR A 121 9.59 20.18 11.75
C THR A 121 10.53 19.19 11.06
N PRO A 122 11.85 19.44 11.03
CA PRO A 122 12.80 18.50 10.44
C PRO A 122 13.03 17.29 11.36
N LEU A 123 13.48 16.17 10.76
CA LEU A 123 14.06 15.07 11.54
C LEU A 123 15.42 15.49 12.10
N ASP A 124 15.62 15.22 13.39
CA ASP A 124 16.86 15.52 14.11
C ASP A 124 17.21 14.42 15.16
N ASN A 125 18.18 14.69 16.01
CA ASN A 125 18.59 13.76 17.06
C ASN A 125 17.59 13.66 18.24
N GLU A 126 16.61 14.55 18.32
CA GLU A 126 15.51 14.51 19.29
C GLU A 126 14.23 13.86 18.70
N SER A 127 14.33 13.35 17.49
CA SER A 127 13.21 12.78 16.73
C SER A 127 13.19 11.26 16.78
N MET A 128 11.99 10.67 16.78
CA MET A 128 11.74 9.27 16.47
C MET A 128 10.63 9.13 15.43
N ILE A 129 10.61 7.99 14.74
CA ILE A 129 9.54 7.62 13.83
C ILE A 129 8.76 6.46 14.44
N LEU A 130 7.43 6.58 14.48
CA LEU A 130 6.50 5.49 14.76
C LEU A 130 5.82 5.08 13.44
N LEU A 131 6.30 4.00 12.83
CA LEU A 131 5.74 3.45 11.59
C LEU A 131 4.55 2.56 11.91
N ILE A 132 3.37 2.92 11.39
CA ILE A 132 2.11 2.22 11.68
C ILE A 132 1.69 1.39 10.48
N GLY A 133 1.79 0.06 10.59
CA GLY A 133 1.26 -0.89 9.62
C GLY A 133 -0.22 -1.20 9.85
N ARG A 134 -0.93 -1.66 8.80
CA ARG A 134 -2.30 -2.18 8.97
C ARG A 134 -2.32 -3.39 9.93
N GLY A 135 -1.34 -4.27 9.81
CA GLY A 135 -1.30 -5.56 10.47
C GLY A 135 -2.08 -6.66 9.73
N SER A 136 -1.71 -7.89 10.01
CA SER A 136 -2.28 -9.11 9.43
C SER A 136 -1.97 -10.30 10.31
N SER A 137 -2.75 -11.38 10.21
CA SER A 137 -2.41 -12.69 10.80
C SER A 137 -1.24 -13.38 10.07
N ASP A 138 -0.89 -12.92 8.86
CA ASP A 138 0.26 -13.42 8.11
C ASP A 138 1.57 -12.86 8.72
N PRO A 139 2.49 -13.74 9.18
CA PRO A 139 3.74 -13.31 9.83
C PRO A 139 4.66 -12.51 8.91
N ASP A 140 4.56 -12.68 7.59
CA ASP A 140 5.35 -11.93 6.62
C ASP A 140 5.07 -10.42 6.73
N THR A 141 3.86 -10.01 7.10
CA THR A 141 3.52 -8.60 7.29
C THR A 141 4.41 -7.94 8.34
N LYS A 142 4.61 -8.57 9.49
CA LYS A 142 5.49 -8.03 10.54
C LYS A 142 6.94 -8.02 10.11
N ARG A 143 7.41 -9.09 9.46
CA ARG A 143 8.76 -9.17 8.90
C ARG A 143 9.04 -8.00 7.95
N ASP A 144 8.12 -7.76 7.01
CA ASP A 144 8.29 -6.77 5.95
C ASP A 144 8.23 -5.33 6.52
N ILE A 145 7.31 -5.03 7.44
CA ILE A 145 7.26 -3.73 8.14
C ILE A 145 8.54 -3.51 8.96
N THR A 146 9.07 -4.55 9.60
CA THR A 146 10.35 -4.46 10.33
C THR A 146 11.51 -4.16 9.38
N ALA A 147 11.54 -4.78 8.19
CA ALA A 147 12.53 -4.50 7.18
C ALA A 147 12.44 -3.06 6.65
N ILE A 148 11.21 -2.56 6.40
CA ILE A 148 10.95 -1.17 6.01
C ILE A 148 11.45 -0.21 7.10
N ALA A 149 11.13 -0.46 8.37
CA ALA A 149 11.57 0.37 9.49
C ALA A 149 13.11 0.43 9.60
N ARG A 150 13.79 -0.70 9.38
CA ARG A 150 15.25 -0.75 9.35
C ARG A 150 15.83 0.11 8.21
N LEU A 151 15.34 -0.07 6.99
CA LEU A 151 15.79 0.73 5.84
C LEU A 151 15.50 2.22 6.03
N LEU A 152 14.33 2.56 6.60
CA LEU A 152 13.98 3.93 6.93
C LEU A 152 14.95 4.54 7.93
N LYS A 153 15.31 3.82 9.00
CA LYS A 153 16.31 4.24 9.98
C LYS A 153 17.67 4.45 9.33
N GLU A 154 18.13 3.52 8.52
CA GLU A 154 19.43 3.59 7.81
C GLU A 154 19.48 4.81 6.87
N LYS A 155 18.37 5.09 6.16
CA LYS A 155 18.33 6.16 5.16
C LYS A 155 18.14 7.56 5.74
N THR A 156 17.43 7.68 6.86
CA THR A 156 17.19 8.96 7.54
C THR A 156 18.21 9.31 8.61
N ASN A 157 18.98 8.34 9.09
CA ASN A 157 19.84 8.47 10.26
C ASN A 157 19.12 8.91 11.54
N VAL A 158 17.78 8.78 11.60
CA VAL A 158 17.02 9.08 12.82
C VAL A 158 17.43 8.13 13.93
N PRO A 159 17.53 8.58 15.20
CA PRO A 159 18.01 7.76 16.30
C PRO A 159 17.17 6.50 16.51
N HIS A 160 15.84 6.60 16.31
CA HIS A 160 14.93 5.52 16.64
C HIS A 160 13.75 5.41 15.67
N VAL A 161 13.40 4.18 15.30
CA VAL A 161 12.21 3.85 14.53
C VAL A 161 11.51 2.68 15.22
N ASP A 162 10.30 2.90 15.70
CA ASP A 162 9.41 1.87 16.23
C ASP A 162 8.33 1.49 15.21
N ILE A 163 7.77 0.31 15.39
CA ILE A 163 6.65 -0.19 14.58
C ILE A 163 5.47 -0.54 15.47
N CYS A 164 4.26 -0.29 14.99
CA CYS A 164 3.04 -0.84 15.59
C CYS A 164 1.98 -1.11 14.52
N PHE A 165 0.86 -1.72 14.92
CA PHE A 165 -0.15 -2.21 14.00
C PHE A 165 -1.56 -1.85 14.43
N LEU A 166 -2.42 -1.60 13.44
CA LEU A 166 -3.82 -1.24 13.65
C LEU A 166 -4.72 -2.46 13.94
N ALA A 167 -4.30 -3.65 13.52
CA ALA A 167 -5.06 -4.89 13.70
C ALA A 167 -4.15 -6.12 13.68
N ALA A 168 -4.61 -7.21 14.30
CA ALA A 168 -4.14 -8.60 14.16
C ALA A 168 -2.63 -8.85 14.40
N THR A 169 -1.85 -7.88 14.84
CA THR A 169 -0.39 -7.98 15.00
C THR A 169 0.05 -7.14 16.20
N HIS A 170 1.10 -7.56 16.90
CA HIS A 170 1.73 -6.82 18.00
C HIS A 170 3.10 -6.25 17.60
N PRO A 171 3.51 -5.06 18.15
CA PRO A 171 2.72 -4.24 19.08
C PRO A 171 1.46 -3.65 18.43
N THR A 172 0.38 -3.52 19.19
CA THR A 172 -0.82 -2.80 18.77
C THR A 172 -0.55 -1.29 18.67
N LEU A 173 -1.48 -0.53 18.06
CA LEU A 173 -1.38 0.93 18.03
C LEU A 173 -1.29 1.52 19.44
N ASP A 174 -2.08 1.03 20.39
CA ASP A 174 -2.06 1.53 21.77
C ASP A 174 -0.71 1.27 22.46
N GLU A 175 -0.18 0.07 22.33
CA GLU A 175 1.15 -0.29 22.84
C GLU A 175 2.25 0.58 22.21
N GLY A 176 2.19 0.82 20.89
CA GLY A 176 3.16 1.65 20.19
C GLY A 176 3.10 3.12 20.62
N LEU A 177 1.89 3.68 20.78
CA LEU A 177 1.71 5.05 21.27
C LEU A 177 2.19 5.20 22.72
N GLU A 178 1.90 4.22 23.58
CA GLU A 178 2.37 4.21 24.98
C GLU A 178 3.90 4.17 25.04
N GLN A 179 4.55 3.28 24.28
CA GLN A 179 6.00 3.18 24.20
C GLN A 179 6.63 4.48 23.70
N ALA A 180 6.09 5.05 22.63
CA ALA A 180 6.58 6.32 22.10
C ALA A 180 6.40 7.45 23.12
N ASN A 181 5.26 7.50 23.83
CA ASN A 181 4.99 8.51 24.86
C ASN A 181 5.92 8.40 26.10
N ALA A 182 6.42 7.20 26.38
CA ALA A 182 7.40 6.96 27.43
C ALA A 182 8.86 7.18 26.99
N SER A 183 9.08 7.48 25.71
CA SER A 183 10.43 7.65 25.16
C SER A 183 11.04 9.00 25.55
N ILE A 184 12.36 9.14 25.34
CA ILE A 184 13.10 10.39 25.59
C ILE A 184 13.00 11.39 24.44
N TYR A 185 12.44 10.98 23.28
CA TYR A 185 12.38 11.79 22.07
C TYR A 185 11.33 12.90 22.19
N ARG A 186 11.70 14.09 21.74
CA ARG A 186 10.84 15.25 21.75
C ARG A 186 9.84 15.26 20.61
N HIS A 187 10.29 14.83 19.42
CA HIS A 187 9.49 14.81 18.20
C HIS A 187 9.15 13.37 17.82
N VAL A 188 7.86 13.05 17.76
CA VAL A 188 7.36 11.73 17.34
C VAL A 188 6.66 11.88 16.00
N PHE A 189 7.30 11.41 14.93
CA PHE A 189 6.70 11.37 13.59
C PHE A 189 5.89 10.09 13.44
N VAL A 190 4.58 10.24 13.40
CA VAL A 190 3.62 9.15 13.23
C VAL A 190 3.39 8.95 11.75
N VAL A 191 3.86 7.82 11.21
CA VAL A 191 3.85 7.51 9.78
C VAL A 191 2.87 6.37 9.48
N PRO A 192 1.68 6.66 8.94
CA PRO A 192 0.74 5.63 8.50
C PRO A 192 1.24 4.96 7.21
N TYR A 193 1.63 3.69 7.30
CA TYR A 193 1.96 2.88 6.12
C TYR A 193 0.68 2.32 5.50
N LEU A 194 -0.10 3.20 4.91
CA LEU A 194 -1.40 2.96 4.29
C LEU A 194 -1.44 3.59 2.90
N LEU A 195 -2.10 2.93 1.92
CA LEU A 195 -2.24 3.48 0.57
C LEU A 195 -3.30 4.56 0.49
N PHE A 196 -4.45 4.35 1.10
CA PHE A 196 -5.61 5.22 0.95
C PHE A 196 -6.23 5.56 2.31
N THR A 197 -7.04 6.63 2.33
CA THR A 197 -7.81 7.01 3.51
C THR A 197 -8.79 5.92 3.94
N GLY A 198 -9.40 6.11 5.11
CA GLY A 198 -10.43 5.22 5.61
C GLY A 198 -10.57 5.24 7.12
N VAL A 199 -11.25 4.22 7.64
CA VAL A 199 -11.47 4.06 9.09
C VAL A 199 -10.14 4.02 9.86
N LEU A 200 -9.10 3.43 9.25
CA LEU A 200 -7.80 3.26 9.91
C LEU A 200 -7.11 4.60 10.15
N MET A 201 -7.12 5.53 9.18
CA MET A 201 -6.59 6.88 9.37
C MET A 201 -7.33 7.62 10.48
N LYS A 202 -8.68 7.61 10.46
CA LYS A 202 -9.49 8.21 11.53
C LYS A 202 -9.23 7.60 12.90
N THR A 203 -8.87 6.32 12.95
CA THR A 203 -8.50 5.66 14.22
C THR A 203 -7.19 6.22 14.75
N ILE A 204 -6.18 6.42 13.89
CA ILE A 204 -4.90 7.02 14.28
C ILE A 204 -5.14 8.45 14.79
N GLU A 205 -5.83 9.29 14.02
CA GLU A 205 -6.15 10.68 14.39
C GLU A 205 -6.80 10.76 15.77
N ARG A 206 -7.89 10.00 15.97
CA ARG A 206 -8.61 9.99 17.26
C ARG A 206 -7.73 9.52 18.43
N LYS A 207 -6.84 8.54 18.20
CA LYS A 207 -5.95 8.04 19.24
C LYS A 207 -4.89 9.06 19.61
N LEU A 208 -4.35 9.79 18.63
CA LEU A 208 -3.40 10.87 18.88
C LEU A 208 -4.05 12.04 19.63
N GLU A 209 -5.28 12.43 19.27
CA GLU A 209 -6.05 13.47 19.98
C GLU A 209 -6.36 13.10 21.44
N ALA A 210 -6.45 11.79 21.75
CA ALA A 210 -6.73 11.30 23.10
C ALA A 210 -5.48 11.12 23.96
N LEU A 211 -4.28 11.35 23.42
CA LEU A 211 -3.04 11.22 24.19
C LEU A 211 -2.97 12.27 25.31
N PRO A 212 -2.46 11.90 26.49
CA PRO A 212 -2.23 12.86 27.56
C PRO A 212 -1.18 13.89 27.13
N VAL A 213 -1.31 15.12 27.64
CA VAL A 213 -0.28 16.15 27.44
C VAL A 213 1.04 15.66 28.02
N SER A 214 2.07 15.64 27.20
CA SER A 214 3.41 15.20 27.54
C SER A 214 4.46 16.20 27.04
N HIS A 215 5.74 15.88 27.22
CA HIS A 215 6.82 16.71 26.68
C HIS A 215 7.01 16.53 25.15
N GLN A 216 6.38 15.51 24.57
CA GLN A 216 6.50 15.21 23.16
C GLN A 216 5.60 16.07 22.28
N GLN A 217 6.07 16.31 21.07
CA GLN A 217 5.33 16.91 19.97
C GLN A 217 5.06 15.80 18.93
N TRP A 218 3.79 15.53 18.73
CA TRP A 218 3.33 14.49 17.79
C TRP A 218 3.05 15.09 16.42
N HIS A 219 3.65 14.49 15.39
CA HIS A 219 3.56 14.92 14.01
C HIS A 219 2.94 13.80 13.17
N LEU A 220 1.63 13.90 12.90
CA LEU A 220 0.96 12.94 12.03
C LEU A 220 1.29 13.24 10.57
N CYS A 221 2.02 12.34 9.93
CA CYS A 221 2.35 12.42 8.52
C CYS A 221 1.17 11.97 7.63
N SER A 222 1.15 12.45 6.39
CA SER A 222 0.22 11.95 5.38
C SER A 222 0.46 10.46 5.10
N TYR A 223 -0.60 9.73 4.73
CA TYR A 223 -0.47 8.36 4.21
C TYR A 223 0.17 8.35 2.81
N LEU A 224 0.53 7.16 2.29
CA LEU A 224 1.37 7.04 1.09
C LEU A 224 0.69 7.50 -0.21
N GLY A 225 -0.63 7.29 -0.34
CA GLY A 225 -1.43 7.42 -1.55
C GLY A 225 -1.18 8.66 -2.41
N TYR A 226 -1.43 8.55 -3.70
CA TYR A 226 -1.23 9.56 -4.75
C TYR A 226 0.23 10.02 -4.96
N HIS A 227 1.21 9.39 -4.31
CA HIS A 227 2.59 9.79 -4.51
C HIS A 227 3.07 9.41 -5.92
N PRO A 228 3.73 10.33 -6.68
CA PRO A 228 4.13 10.06 -8.07
C PRO A 228 5.03 8.82 -8.22
N ARG A 229 5.89 8.53 -7.23
CA ARG A 229 6.75 7.32 -7.24
C ARG A 229 5.96 6.02 -7.27
N LEU A 230 4.71 5.98 -6.73
CA LEU A 230 3.86 4.78 -6.84
C LEU A 230 3.46 4.51 -8.28
N VAL A 231 3.16 5.56 -9.05
CA VAL A 231 2.85 5.43 -10.48
C VAL A 231 4.06 4.89 -11.24
N THR A 232 5.26 5.42 -10.95
CA THR A 232 6.52 4.92 -11.56
C THR A 232 6.75 3.45 -11.25
N LEU A 233 6.57 3.02 -10.00
CA LEU A 233 6.69 1.60 -9.61
C LEU A 233 5.73 0.70 -10.41
N ILE A 234 4.50 1.15 -10.62
CA ILE A 234 3.53 0.42 -11.43
C ILE A 234 3.95 0.40 -12.90
N GLN A 235 4.42 1.51 -13.46
CA GLN A 235 4.93 1.56 -14.84
C GLN A 235 6.07 0.57 -15.05
N ASP A 236 7.05 0.53 -14.15
CA ASP A 236 8.20 -0.38 -14.20
C ASP A 236 7.76 -1.84 -14.13
N GLN A 237 6.81 -2.14 -13.24
CA GLN A 237 6.25 -3.49 -13.11
C GLN A 237 5.52 -3.93 -14.39
N VAL A 238 4.64 -3.07 -14.93
CA VAL A 238 3.89 -3.34 -16.16
C VAL A 238 4.86 -3.54 -17.33
N LEU A 239 5.86 -2.66 -17.48
CA LEU A 239 6.86 -2.77 -18.53
C LEU A 239 7.63 -4.09 -18.45
N SER A 240 8.08 -4.46 -17.26
CA SER A 240 8.79 -5.73 -17.01
C SER A 240 7.94 -6.95 -17.40
N LEU A 241 6.66 -6.96 -17.01
CA LEU A 241 5.75 -8.06 -17.32
C LEU A 241 5.34 -8.11 -18.79
N SER A 242 5.23 -6.96 -19.47
CA SER A 242 4.99 -6.90 -20.93
C SER A 242 6.19 -7.44 -21.72
N LEU A 243 7.41 -7.12 -21.30
CA LEU A 243 8.64 -7.54 -21.99
C LEU A 243 8.96 -9.03 -21.79
N ALA A 244 8.59 -9.63 -20.67
CA ALA A 244 8.81 -11.06 -20.38
C ALA A 244 8.22 -12.00 -21.47
N LYS A 245 7.25 -11.52 -22.26
CA LYS A 245 6.68 -12.25 -23.41
C LYS A 245 7.57 -12.22 -24.66
N LYS A 246 8.42 -11.22 -24.83
CA LYS A 246 9.21 -11.06 -26.09
C LYS A 246 10.45 -11.92 -26.13
N GLY A 247 10.76 -12.61 -25.04
CA GLY A 247 11.95 -13.47 -24.90
C GLY A 247 11.67 -14.98 -24.79
N ALA A 248 10.40 -15.41 -24.91
CA ALA A 248 9.97 -16.82 -24.96
C ALA A 248 9.39 -17.13 -26.34
#